data_89e8c75aba20adf4740c534e19941f14
#
_entry.id   89e8c75aba20adf4740c534e19941f14
#
_cell.length_a   1.000
_cell.length_b   1.000
_cell.length_c   1.000
_cell.angle_alpha   90.00
_cell.angle_beta   90.00
_cell.angle_gamma   90.00
#
_symmetry.space_group_name_H-M   'P 1'
#
loop_
_entity.id
_entity.type
_entity.pdbx_description
1 polymer ?
#
loop_
_entity_poly.entity_id
_entity_poly.type
_entity_poly.pdbx_seq_one_letter_code
_entity_poly.pdbx_strand_id
1 'polypeptide(L)'
;MSTVPPAHKITFLRHGESVGNAENRFQGHADFPLTDRGRDQATALAERWKSEGLVFDFAIASPLLRARETAEIIAAALDLPLEFDPLWKELDNGLMAGLNQEEAAQRVPRPDFMTPYTRFGQTGESRWEMFLRAGQRVQNLLDRPPGRYLVVSHGGILNMAMYCTLSITPQADFAGPRFSFGNTGFARMRYEHATHNWRLTFFDNGF
;
A
#
# COMPACT_ATOMS: atom_id res chain seq x y z
N MET A 1 12.85 -18.34 -30.99
CA MET A 1 12.99 -17.54 -29.76
C MET A 1 11.67 -17.59 -29.03
N SER A 2 11.61 -18.20 -27.85
CA SER A 2 10.40 -18.24 -27.03
C SER A 2 10.18 -16.83 -26.48
N THR A 3 9.23 -16.08 -27.07
CA THR A 3 8.82 -14.78 -26.51
C THR A 3 8.00 -15.07 -25.26
N VAL A 4 8.60 -14.83 -24.10
CA VAL A 4 7.81 -14.85 -22.84
C VAL A 4 6.66 -13.86 -23.02
N PRO A 5 5.39 -14.29 -22.79
CA PRO A 5 4.24 -13.40 -22.95
C PRO A 5 4.40 -12.13 -22.12
N PRO A 6 3.97 -10.98 -22.64
CA PRO A 6 4.05 -9.73 -21.88
C PRO A 6 3.29 -9.87 -20.56
N ALA A 7 3.90 -9.46 -19.46
CA ALA A 7 3.33 -9.55 -18.12
C ALA A 7 3.57 -8.26 -17.34
N HIS A 8 2.61 -7.85 -16.51
CA HIS A 8 2.87 -6.85 -15.48
C HIS A 8 3.45 -7.53 -14.25
N LYS A 9 4.55 -6.99 -13.75
CA LYS A 9 5.16 -7.35 -12.47
C LYS A 9 4.99 -6.15 -11.54
N ILE A 10 4.17 -6.27 -10.53
CA ILE A 10 3.84 -5.18 -9.61
C ILE A 10 4.36 -5.52 -8.24
N THR A 11 5.18 -4.66 -7.66
CA THR A 11 5.59 -4.75 -6.25
C THR A 11 4.81 -3.72 -5.45
N PHE A 12 3.95 -4.18 -4.56
CA PHE A 12 3.25 -3.38 -3.57
C PHE A 12 4.13 -3.27 -2.32
N LEU A 13 4.53 -2.07 -1.96
CA LEU A 13 5.42 -1.77 -0.84
C LEU A 13 4.73 -0.85 0.16
N ARG A 14 4.71 -1.21 1.44
CA ARG A 14 4.32 -0.30 2.50
C ARG A 14 5.49 0.60 2.88
N HIS A 15 5.19 1.85 3.19
CA HIS A 15 6.17 2.85 3.67
C HIS A 15 6.95 2.38 4.90
N GLY A 16 8.13 2.94 5.15
CA GLY A 16 8.92 2.79 6.36
C GLY A 16 8.21 3.30 7.62
N GLU A 17 8.79 3.08 8.79
CA GLU A 17 8.21 3.54 10.05
C GLU A 17 8.00 5.06 10.04
N SER A 18 6.76 5.49 10.32
CA SER A 18 6.40 6.90 10.47
C SER A 18 6.28 7.27 11.95
N VAL A 19 6.32 8.58 12.26
CA VAL A 19 6.04 9.09 13.59
C VAL A 19 4.69 8.58 14.10
N GLY A 20 3.66 8.55 13.24
CA GLY A 20 2.36 8.00 13.61
C GLY A 20 2.37 6.49 13.91
N ASN A 21 3.30 5.70 13.31
CA ASN A 21 3.50 4.29 13.70
C ASN A 21 4.15 4.20 15.09
N ALA A 22 5.23 4.94 15.34
CA ALA A 22 5.94 4.93 16.60
C ALA A 22 5.04 5.37 17.78
N GLU A 23 4.10 6.29 17.52
CA GLU A 23 3.15 6.80 18.51
C GLU A 23 1.80 6.04 18.52
N ASN A 24 1.64 4.95 17.77
CA ASN A 24 0.41 4.16 17.66
C ASN A 24 -0.84 5.01 17.35
N ARG A 25 -0.72 5.95 16.40
CA ARG A 25 -1.82 6.81 15.97
C ARG A 25 -2.58 6.23 14.78
N PHE A 26 -3.87 6.51 14.71
CA PHE A 26 -4.67 6.36 13.50
C PHE A 26 -4.24 7.41 12.48
N GLN A 27 -3.40 7.02 11.54
CA GLN A 27 -2.83 7.98 10.61
C GLN A 27 -3.84 8.40 9.53
N GLY A 28 -4.37 7.43 8.76
CA GLY A 28 -5.24 7.74 7.64
C GLY A 28 -4.63 8.79 6.72
N HIS A 29 -5.34 9.91 6.52
CA HIS A 29 -4.87 11.06 5.77
C HIS A 29 -4.10 12.10 6.61
N ALA A 30 -3.97 11.92 7.93
CA ALA A 30 -3.05 12.73 8.73
C ALA A 30 -1.60 12.48 8.28
N ASP A 31 -0.87 13.56 8.07
CA ASP A 31 0.39 13.52 7.32
C ASP A 31 1.60 13.52 8.28
N PHE A 32 2.01 12.33 8.66
CA PHE A 32 3.18 12.08 9.52
C PHE A 32 4.40 11.74 8.65
N PRO A 33 5.59 12.34 8.93
CA PRO A 33 6.84 11.99 8.26
C PRO A 33 7.37 10.63 8.72
N LEU A 34 8.38 10.11 8.04
CA LEU A 34 9.17 8.98 8.53
C LEU A 34 9.92 9.34 9.82
N THR A 35 10.14 8.33 10.67
CA THR A 35 11.17 8.39 11.70
C THR A 35 12.56 8.18 11.06
N ASP A 36 13.65 8.43 11.79
CA ASP A 36 14.99 8.10 11.32
C ASP A 36 15.11 6.60 11.03
N ARG A 37 14.54 5.75 11.91
CA ARG A 37 14.42 4.32 11.67
C ARG A 37 13.66 3.99 10.37
N GLY A 38 12.60 4.73 10.07
CA GLY A 38 11.85 4.53 8.82
C GLY A 38 12.67 4.86 7.57
N ARG A 39 13.53 5.90 7.64
CA ARG A 39 14.47 6.23 6.57
C ARG A 39 15.55 5.16 6.41
N ASP A 40 16.08 4.65 7.52
CA ASP A 40 17.05 3.55 7.52
C ASP A 40 16.44 2.27 6.92
N GLN A 41 15.20 1.95 7.26
CA GLN A 41 14.46 0.83 6.66
C GLN A 41 14.32 0.95 5.14
N ALA A 42 13.95 2.15 4.65
CA ALA A 42 13.81 2.41 3.21
C ALA A 42 15.17 2.30 2.49
N THR A 43 16.23 2.84 3.11
CA THR A 43 17.60 2.78 2.58
C THR A 43 18.10 1.34 2.51
N ALA A 44 17.96 0.59 3.60
CA ALA A 44 18.39 -0.81 3.66
C ALA A 44 17.66 -1.69 2.64
N LEU A 45 16.34 -1.46 2.43
CA LEU A 45 15.58 -2.16 1.42
C LEU A 45 16.06 -1.82 0.01
N ALA A 46 16.34 -0.56 -0.28
CA ALA A 46 16.85 -0.14 -1.58
C ALA A 46 18.22 -0.76 -1.89
N GLU A 47 19.13 -0.79 -0.91
CA GLU A 47 20.44 -1.44 -1.02
C GLU A 47 20.32 -2.94 -1.25
N ARG A 48 19.43 -3.61 -0.50
CA ARG A 48 19.11 -5.03 -0.69
C ARG A 48 18.63 -5.29 -2.11
N TRP A 49 17.66 -4.54 -2.60
CA TRP A 49 17.13 -4.72 -3.95
C TRP A 49 18.17 -4.46 -5.04
N LYS A 50 19.05 -3.48 -4.83
CA LYS A 50 20.16 -3.21 -5.71
C LYS A 50 21.16 -4.38 -5.75
N SER A 51 21.50 -4.95 -4.59
CA SER A 51 22.40 -6.11 -4.50
C SER A 51 21.80 -7.40 -5.09
N GLU A 52 20.47 -7.57 -4.97
CA GLU A 52 19.71 -8.67 -5.58
C GLU A 52 19.52 -8.50 -7.10
N GLY A 53 19.94 -7.36 -7.68
CA GLY A 53 19.71 -7.04 -9.09
C GLY A 53 18.25 -6.87 -9.45
N LEU A 54 17.40 -6.47 -8.48
CA LEU A 54 15.99 -6.23 -8.72
C LEU A 54 15.83 -4.93 -9.52
N VAL A 55 15.07 -5.00 -10.59
CA VAL A 55 14.90 -3.86 -11.51
C VAL A 55 13.41 -3.52 -11.61
N PHE A 56 13.12 -2.23 -11.56
CA PHE A 56 11.82 -1.64 -11.84
C PHE A 56 11.93 -0.71 -13.06
N ASP A 57 10.82 -0.50 -13.75
CA ASP A 57 10.75 0.42 -14.89
C ASP A 57 10.15 1.76 -14.45
N PHE A 58 9.33 1.75 -13.40
CA PHE A 58 8.62 2.93 -12.91
C PHE A 58 8.16 2.78 -11.45
N ALA A 59 8.20 3.87 -10.69
CA ALA A 59 7.67 3.94 -9.34
C ALA A 59 6.46 4.87 -9.27
N ILE A 60 5.43 4.47 -8.51
CA ILE A 60 4.22 5.24 -8.23
C ILE A 60 4.06 5.27 -6.71
N ALA A 61 3.77 6.43 -6.15
CA ALA A 61 3.64 6.53 -4.69
C ALA A 61 2.44 7.36 -4.25
N SER A 62 1.93 7.04 -3.06
CA SER A 62 1.06 7.94 -2.32
C SER A 62 1.79 9.25 -2.02
N PRO A 63 1.13 10.42 -2.14
CA PRO A 63 1.74 11.71 -1.81
C PRO A 63 1.87 11.98 -0.31
N LEU A 64 1.32 11.14 0.60
CA LEU A 64 1.47 11.31 2.04
C LEU A 64 2.93 11.14 2.43
N LEU A 65 3.45 12.04 3.30
CA LEU A 65 4.88 12.19 3.61
C LEU A 65 5.61 10.88 3.84
N ARG A 66 5.09 9.98 4.67
CA ARG A 66 5.72 8.68 4.96
C ARG A 66 5.94 7.79 3.74
N ALA A 67 4.96 7.76 2.82
CA ALA A 67 5.08 6.98 1.58
C ALA A 67 5.91 7.72 0.54
N ARG A 68 5.78 9.05 0.49
CA ARG A 68 6.56 9.92 -0.36
C ARG A 68 8.05 9.81 -0.05
N GLU A 69 8.47 10.03 1.21
CA GLU A 69 9.86 9.93 1.62
C GLU A 69 10.43 8.52 1.35
N THR A 70 9.66 7.47 1.65
CA THR A 70 10.07 6.08 1.33
C THR A 70 10.32 5.91 -0.17
N ALA A 71 9.41 6.40 -1.01
CA ALA A 71 9.51 6.28 -2.46
C ALA A 71 10.68 7.10 -3.03
N GLU A 72 10.90 8.31 -2.53
CA GLU A 72 12.00 9.19 -2.94
C GLU A 72 13.36 8.55 -2.63
N ILE A 73 13.53 7.97 -1.43
CA ILE A 73 14.76 7.25 -1.04
C ILE A 73 15.03 6.08 -2.00
N ILE A 74 14.02 5.23 -2.24
CA ILE A 74 14.17 4.04 -3.09
C ILE A 74 14.37 4.43 -4.55
N ALA A 75 13.61 5.40 -5.06
CA ALA A 75 13.70 5.85 -6.44
C ALA A 75 15.08 6.46 -6.73
N ALA A 76 15.62 7.27 -5.81
CA ALA A 76 16.96 7.81 -5.94
C ALA A 76 18.05 6.73 -5.95
N ALA A 77 17.96 5.72 -5.08
CA ALA A 77 18.95 4.64 -4.98
C ALA A 77 18.95 3.70 -6.19
N LEU A 78 17.77 3.53 -6.84
CA LEU A 78 17.59 2.62 -7.99
C LEU A 78 17.47 3.34 -9.33
N ASP A 79 17.64 4.66 -9.37
CA ASP A 79 17.51 5.53 -10.57
C ASP A 79 16.17 5.32 -11.29
N LEU A 80 15.05 5.45 -10.54
CA LEU A 80 13.70 5.20 -11.05
C LEU A 80 12.94 6.49 -11.29
N PRO A 81 12.22 6.61 -12.42
CA PRO A 81 11.20 7.64 -12.56
C PRO A 81 10.09 7.41 -11.52
N LEU A 82 9.67 8.49 -10.87
CA LEU A 82 8.70 8.48 -9.77
C LEU A 82 7.56 9.46 -10.05
N GLU A 83 6.32 9.01 -9.89
CA GLU A 83 5.13 9.87 -9.88
C GLU A 83 4.34 9.69 -8.59
N PHE A 84 3.54 10.70 -8.24
CA PHE A 84 2.64 10.66 -7.09
C PHE A 84 1.19 10.60 -7.56
N ASP A 85 0.45 9.64 -6.99
CA ASP A 85 -0.98 9.47 -7.26
C ASP A 85 -1.78 9.50 -5.95
N PRO A 86 -2.62 10.54 -5.74
CA PRO A 86 -3.39 10.69 -4.51
C PRO A 86 -4.38 9.56 -4.25
N LEU A 87 -4.71 8.77 -5.26
CA LEU A 87 -5.59 7.62 -5.09
C LEU A 87 -4.87 6.39 -4.47
N TRP A 88 -3.56 6.46 -4.27
CA TRP A 88 -2.82 5.50 -3.45
C TRP A 88 -2.72 5.91 -1.97
N LYS A 89 -3.40 6.98 -1.51
CA LYS A 89 -3.48 7.32 -0.10
C LYS A 89 -4.09 6.19 0.73
N GLU A 90 -3.80 6.18 2.04
CA GLU A 90 -4.38 5.25 3.01
C GLU A 90 -5.89 5.44 3.14
N LEU A 91 -6.56 4.55 3.87
CA LEU A 91 -7.93 4.74 4.31
C LEU A 91 -8.08 6.10 4.98
N ASP A 92 -9.09 6.87 4.55
CA ASP A 92 -9.46 8.07 5.29
C ASP A 92 -10.11 7.65 6.63
N ASN A 93 -9.43 7.94 7.73
CA ASN A 93 -9.90 7.61 9.07
C ASN A 93 -10.91 8.64 9.63
N GLY A 94 -11.33 9.65 8.85
CA GLY A 94 -12.28 10.66 9.28
C GLY A 94 -11.86 11.33 10.60
N LEU A 95 -12.79 11.44 11.54
CA LEU A 95 -12.55 12.08 12.85
C LEU A 95 -11.49 11.35 13.71
N MET A 96 -11.09 10.13 13.35
CA MET A 96 -10.02 9.41 14.06
C MET A 96 -8.63 9.79 13.60
N ALA A 97 -8.49 10.48 12.45
CA ALA A 97 -7.18 10.81 11.88
C ALA A 97 -6.32 11.65 12.85
N GLY A 98 -5.12 11.17 13.13
CA GLY A 98 -4.18 11.80 14.06
C GLY A 98 -4.34 11.42 15.53
N LEU A 99 -5.46 10.82 15.94
CA LEU A 99 -5.71 10.41 17.31
C LEU A 99 -4.94 9.12 17.66
N ASN A 100 -4.55 8.97 18.94
CA ASN A 100 -4.12 7.69 19.47
C ASN A 100 -5.33 6.80 19.81
N GLN A 101 -5.08 5.56 20.25
CA GLN A 101 -6.15 4.58 20.53
C GLN A 101 -7.13 5.05 21.63
N GLU A 102 -6.60 5.66 22.69
CA GLU A 102 -7.39 6.13 23.83
C GLU A 102 -8.26 7.34 23.43
N GLU A 103 -7.67 8.33 22.79
CA GLU A 103 -8.37 9.51 22.26
C GLU A 103 -9.47 9.12 21.29
N ALA A 104 -9.21 8.17 20.41
CA ALA A 104 -10.18 7.69 19.43
C ALA A 104 -11.36 6.96 20.12
N ALA A 105 -11.07 6.11 21.11
CA ALA A 105 -12.12 5.40 21.86
C ALA A 105 -13.06 6.36 22.60
N GLN A 106 -12.51 7.46 23.12
CA GLN A 106 -13.31 8.47 23.84
C GLN A 106 -14.13 9.38 22.91
N ARG A 107 -13.56 9.79 21.78
CA ARG A 107 -14.15 10.82 20.89
C ARG A 107 -14.99 10.23 19.78
N VAL A 108 -14.64 9.03 19.33
CA VAL A 108 -15.23 8.39 18.14
C VAL A 108 -15.52 6.93 18.48
N PRO A 109 -16.53 6.64 19.31
CA PRO A 109 -16.86 5.28 19.71
C PRO A 109 -17.13 4.40 18.48
N ARG A 110 -16.53 3.22 18.48
CA ARG A 110 -16.72 2.25 17.42
C ARG A 110 -18.12 1.62 17.55
N PRO A 111 -18.85 1.43 16.43
CA PRO A 111 -20.09 0.67 16.46
C PRO A 111 -19.82 -0.81 16.79
N ASP A 112 -20.79 -1.48 17.42
CA ASP A 112 -20.68 -2.90 17.78
C ASP A 112 -20.49 -3.82 16.58
N PHE A 113 -20.98 -3.40 15.40
CA PHE A 113 -20.85 -4.13 14.16
C PHE A 113 -20.51 -3.19 13.00
N MET A 114 -19.48 -3.55 12.22
CA MET A 114 -19.04 -2.80 11.04
C MET A 114 -19.29 -3.59 9.77
N THR A 115 -20.18 -3.11 8.93
CA THR A 115 -20.33 -3.61 7.57
C THR A 115 -19.15 -3.11 6.71
N PRO A 116 -18.90 -3.68 5.52
CA PRO A 116 -17.92 -3.11 4.57
C PRO A 116 -18.24 -1.66 4.17
N TYR A 117 -19.48 -1.23 4.30
CA TYR A 117 -19.98 0.11 3.92
C TYR A 117 -19.92 1.10 5.08
N THR A 118 -19.64 0.67 6.30
CA THR A 118 -19.53 1.54 7.47
C THR A 118 -18.30 2.43 7.35
N ARG A 119 -18.51 3.76 7.44
CA ARG A 119 -17.43 4.75 7.35
C ARG A 119 -16.57 4.75 8.61
N PHE A 120 -15.25 4.77 8.42
CA PHE A 120 -14.30 4.94 9.50
C PHE A 120 -14.40 6.34 10.09
N GLY A 121 -14.24 6.41 11.42
CA GLY A 121 -14.27 7.69 12.13
C GLY A 121 -15.48 8.54 11.76
N GLN A 122 -16.63 7.93 11.47
CA GLN A 122 -17.92 8.53 11.12
C GLN A 122 -17.94 9.30 9.81
N THR A 123 -16.87 10.03 9.48
CA THR A 123 -16.79 10.92 8.29
C THR A 123 -15.80 10.45 7.23
N GLY A 124 -15.00 9.45 7.53
CA GLY A 124 -13.96 8.94 6.64
C GLY A 124 -14.47 8.03 5.53
N GLU A 125 -13.58 7.24 4.98
CA GLU A 125 -13.83 6.28 3.91
C GLU A 125 -14.28 4.92 4.49
N SER A 126 -15.20 4.23 3.85
CA SER A 126 -15.51 2.84 4.15
C SER A 126 -14.50 1.88 3.50
N ARG A 127 -14.43 0.64 3.99
CA ARG A 127 -13.62 -0.40 3.34
C ARG A 127 -14.04 -0.69 1.90
N TRP A 128 -15.33 -0.55 1.61
CA TRP A 128 -15.86 -0.74 0.27
C TRP A 128 -15.41 0.38 -0.69
N GLU A 129 -15.49 1.64 -0.24
CA GLU A 129 -14.99 2.78 -1.02
C GLU A 129 -13.49 2.63 -1.30
N MET A 130 -12.68 2.25 -0.28
CA MET A 130 -11.25 1.98 -0.46
C MET A 130 -10.99 0.82 -1.43
N PHE A 131 -11.76 -0.26 -1.36
CA PHE A 131 -11.66 -1.40 -2.28
C PHE A 131 -11.93 -0.99 -3.74
N LEU A 132 -12.97 -0.20 -3.98
CA LEU A 132 -13.27 0.32 -5.32
C LEU A 132 -12.13 1.21 -5.84
N ARG A 133 -11.59 2.08 -4.99
CA ARG A 133 -10.46 2.95 -5.31
C ARG A 133 -9.19 2.14 -5.62
N ALA A 134 -8.91 1.11 -4.83
CA ALA A 134 -7.80 0.18 -5.07
C ALA A 134 -7.96 -0.57 -6.39
N GLY A 135 -9.16 -1.06 -6.68
CA GLY A 135 -9.47 -1.75 -7.96
C GLY A 135 -9.24 -0.85 -9.17
N GLN A 136 -9.69 0.41 -9.09
CA GLN A 136 -9.41 1.40 -10.13
C GLN A 136 -7.90 1.63 -10.33
N ARG A 137 -7.10 1.66 -9.25
CA ARG A 137 -5.64 1.82 -9.37
C ARG A 137 -4.97 0.59 -9.96
N VAL A 138 -5.41 -0.61 -9.60
CA VAL A 138 -4.93 -1.85 -10.22
C VAL A 138 -5.27 -1.86 -11.72
N GLN A 139 -6.48 -1.46 -12.10
CA GLN A 139 -6.85 -1.33 -13.52
C GLN A 139 -5.93 -0.35 -14.25
N ASN A 140 -5.70 0.83 -13.70
CA ASN A 140 -4.82 1.85 -14.30
C ASN A 140 -3.37 1.38 -14.46
N LEU A 141 -2.88 0.50 -13.58
CA LEU A 141 -1.57 -0.14 -13.77
C LEU A 141 -1.58 -1.08 -14.99
N LEU A 142 -2.68 -1.82 -15.20
CA LEU A 142 -2.81 -2.73 -16.35
C LEU A 142 -3.03 -2.00 -17.67
N ASP A 143 -3.54 -0.75 -17.64
CA ASP A 143 -3.68 0.11 -18.81
C ASP A 143 -2.33 0.68 -19.30
N ARG A 144 -1.28 0.61 -18.46
CA ARG A 144 0.10 0.94 -18.83
C ARG A 144 0.72 -0.20 -19.65
N PRO A 145 1.83 0.05 -20.37
CA PRO A 145 2.58 -1.02 -21.01
C PRO A 145 3.00 -2.12 -20.03
N PRO A 146 3.01 -3.39 -20.41
CA PRO A 146 3.58 -4.46 -19.58
C PRO A 146 5.01 -4.11 -19.13
N GLY A 147 5.25 -4.25 -17.81
CA GLY A 147 6.50 -3.78 -17.20
C GLY A 147 6.60 -4.14 -15.72
N ARG A 148 7.61 -3.57 -15.06
CA ARG A 148 7.93 -3.79 -13.64
C ARG A 148 7.64 -2.51 -12.86
N TYR A 149 6.54 -2.50 -12.12
CA TYR A 149 6.06 -1.34 -11.38
C TYR A 149 6.29 -1.50 -9.89
N LEU A 150 6.79 -0.45 -9.25
CA LEU A 150 6.85 -0.32 -7.80
C LEU A 150 5.72 0.63 -7.35
N VAL A 151 4.86 0.17 -6.45
CA VAL A 151 3.82 0.99 -5.81
C VAL A 151 4.16 1.15 -4.35
N VAL A 152 4.48 2.37 -3.91
CA VAL A 152 4.80 2.69 -2.51
C VAL A 152 3.58 3.34 -1.86
N SER A 153 3.01 2.65 -0.87
CA SER A 153 1.74 3.08 -0.29
C SER A 153 1.60 2.62 1.17
N HIS A 154 0.41 2.24 1.62
CA HIS A 154 0.04 2.02 3.01
C HIS A 154 -0.64 0.65 3.19
N GLY A 155 -0.66 0.17 4.43
CA GLY A 155 -1.14 -1.18 4.75
C GLY A 155 -2.59 -1.44 4.35
N GLY A 156 -3.51 -0.49 4.60
CA GLY A 156 -4.93 -0.67 4.29
C GLY A 156 -5.21 -0.74 2.80
N ILE A 157 -4.78 0.25 2.03
CA ILE A 157 -5.02 0.30 0.58
C ILE A 157 -4.30 -0.84 -0.15
N LEU A 158 -3.08 -1.24 0.29
CA LEU A 158 -2.38 -2.38 -0.31
C LEU A 158 -3.12 -3.69 -0.05
N ASN A 159 -3.73 -3.88 1.13
CA ASN A 159 -4.61 -5.03 1.37
C ASN A 159 -5.80 -5.03 0.40
N MET A 160 -6.40 -3.87 0.11
CA MET A 160 -7.49 -3.79 -0.85
C MET A 160 -7.02 -4.04 -2.29
N ALA A 161 -5.82 -3.61 -2.66
CA ALA A 161 -5.22 -3.96 -3.96
C ALA A 161 -4.99 -5.48 -4.09
N MET A 162 -4.47 -6.13 -3.01
CA MET A 162 -4.36 -7.59 -2.95
C MET A 162 -5.73 -8.28 -3.07
N TYR A 163 -6.77 -7.75 -2.42
CA TYR A 163 -8.13 -8.26 -2.52
C TYR A 163 -8.64 -8.22 -3.96
N CYS A 164 -8.48 -7.07 -4.64
CA CYS A 164 -8.89 -6.93 -6.04
C CYS A 164 -8.17 -7.92 -6.95
N THR A 165 -6.85 -8.12 -6.76
CA THR A 165 -6.05 -9.03 -7.60
C THR A 165 -6.33 -10.51 -7.33
N LEU A 166 -6.76 -10.85 -6.12
CA LEU A 166 -7.03 -12.23 -5.69
C LEU A 166 -8.53 -12.58 -5.65
N SER A 167 -9.38 -11.70 -6.21
CA SER A 167 -10.85 -11.89 -6.26
C SER A 167 -11.50 -12.06 -4.88
N ILE A 168 -10.97 -11.34 -3.87
CA ILE A 168 -11.50 -11.30 -2.51
C ILE A 168 -12.29 -10.02 -2.33
N THR A 169 -13.41 -10.05 -1.62
CA THR A 169 -14.20 -8.86 -1.29
C THR A 169 -14.08 -8.50 0.19
N PRO A 170 -14.19 -7.23 0.56
CA PRO A 170 -14.26 -6.82 1.97
C PRO A 170 -15.41 -7.49 2.72
N GLN A 171 -15.12 -8.07 3.87
CA GLN A 171 -16.10 -8.72 4.75
C GLN A 171 -16.44 -7.82 5.94
N ALA A 172 -17.59 -8.06 6.59
CA ALA A 172 -17.98 -7.39 7.80
C ALA A 172 -16.97 -7.65 8.94
N ASP A 173 -16.88 -6.75 9.89
CA ASP A 173 -16.02 -6.81 11.07
C ASP A 173 -14.56 -7.20 10.80
N PHE A 174 -14.05 -6.80 9.62
CA PHE A 174 -12.69 -7.14 9.16
C PHE A 174 -12.42 -8.64 9.02
N ALA A 175 -13.44 -9.46 8.92
CA ALA A 175 -13.29 -10.86 8.61
C ALA A 175 -12.63 -11.04 7.23
N GLY A 176 -12.04 -12.20 7.00
CA GLY A 176 -11.32 -12.53 5.77
C GLY A 176 -9.80 -12.51 5.93
N PRO A 177 -9.07 -12.90 4.89
CA PRO A 177 -7.61 -12.99 4.93
C PRO A 177 -6.99 -11.60 5.09
N ARG A 178 -5.88 -11.51 5.83
CA ARG A 178 -5.14 -10.28 6.03
C ARG A 178 -3.69 -10.46 5.59
N PHE A 179 -3.24 -9.61 4.69
CA PHE A 179 -1.84 -9.52 4.29
C PHE A 179 -1.14 -8.55 5.24
N SER A 180 -0.27 -9.10 6.11
CA SER A 180 0.40 -8.30 7.15
C SER A 180 1.60 -7.57 6.57
N PHE A 181 1.37 -6.43 5.92
CA PHE A 181 2.44 -5.53 5.53
C PHE A 181 2.98 -4.80 6.77
N GLY A 182 4.14 -5.16 7.30
CA GLY A 182 4.93 -4.37 8.24
C GLY A 182 5.57 -3.17 7.54
N ASN A 183 6.34 -2.36 8.27
CA ASN A 183 7.08 -1.26 7.65
C ASN A 183 8.09 -1.81 6.65
N THR A 184 8.13 -1.23 5.44
CA THR A 184 8.86 -1.75 4.28
C THR A 184 8.54 -3.19 3.87
N GLY A 185 7.43 -3.75 4.36
CA GLY A 185 6.89 -5.02 3.88
C GLY A 185 6.33 -4.90 2.46
N PHE A 186 6.50 -5.94 1.65
CA PHE A 186 6.08 -5.88 0.25
C PHE A 186 5.57 -7.22 -0.30
N ALA A 187 4.71 -7.11 -1.32
CA ALA A 187 4.20 -8.24 -2.10
C ALA A 187 4.58 -8.08 -3.57
N ARG A 188 5.04 -9.15 -4.21
CA ARG A 188 5.28 -9.18 -5.67
C ARG A 188 4.13 -9.92 -6.35
N MET A 189 3.44 -9.21 -7.20
CA MET A 189 2.33 -9.71 -8.00
C MET A 189 2.73 -9.80 -9.47
N ARG A 190 2.25 -10.81 -10.16
CA ARG A 190 2.41 -10.98 -11.61
C ARG A 190 1.04 -11.16 -12.25
N TYR A 191 0.75 -10.36 -13.26
CA TYR A 191 -0.43 -10.52 -14.11
C TYR A 191 -0.01 -11.00 -15.49
N GLU A 192 -0.61 -12.08 -15.96
CA GLU A 192 -0.35 -12.70 -17.25
C GLU A 192 -1.50 -12.39 -18.21
N HIS A 193 -1.23 -11.58 -19.22
CA HIS A 193 -2.26 -11.17 -20.19
C HIS A 193 -2.84 -12.33 -21.00
N ALA A 194 -2.03 -13.34 -21.30
CA ALA A 194 -2.50 -14.49 -22.11
C ALA A 194 -3.57 -15.34 -21.42
N THR A 195 -3.58 -15.36 -20.10
CA THR A 195 -4.48 -16.18 -19.27
C THR A 195 -5.36 -15.35 -18.36
N HIS A 196 -5.17 -14.03 -18.32
CA HIS A 196 -5.84 -13.10 -17.42
C HIS A 196 -5.73 -13.50 -15.93
N ASN A 197 -4.60 -14.09 -15.55
CA ASN A 197 -4.38 -14.59 -14.21
C ASN A 197 -3.40 -13.74 -13.40
N TRP A 198 -3.77 -13.50 -12.15
CA TRP A 198 -2.89 -12.96 -11.13
C TRP A 198 -2.17 -14.05 -10.35
N ARG A 199 -0.91 -13.82 -10.00
CA ARG A 199 -0.13 -14.68 -9.13
C ARG A 199 0.58 -13.84 -8.08
N LEU A 200 0.42 -14.18 -6.80
CA LEU A 200 1.30 -13.73 -5.74
C LEU A 200 2.59 -14.57 -5.84
N THR A 201 3.70 -13.94 -6.18
CA THR A 201 4.98 -14.64 -6.41
C THR A 201 5.93 -14.53 -5.23
N PHE A 202 5.73 -13.55 -4.37
CA PHE A 202 6.53 -13.33 -3.17
C PHE A 202 5.81 -12.44 -2.17
N PHE A 203 6.01 -12.68 -0.88
CA PHE A 203 5.53 -11.83 0.20
C PHE A 203 6.59 -11.74 1.29
N ASP A 204 6.98 -10.53 1.66
CA ASP A 204 7.86 -10.19 2.77
C ASP A 204 7.08 -9.26 3.69
N ASN A 205 6.89 -9.61 4.95
CA ASN A 205 6.10 -8.78 5.86
C ASN A 205 6.85 -7.55 6.38
N GLY A 206 8.16 -7.42 6.09
CA GLY A 206 8.99 -6.30 6.51
C GLY A 206 9.36 -6.34 8.00
N PHE A 207 9.50 -5.14 8.60
CA PHE A 207 9.92 -4.94 10.00
C PHE A 207 8.72 -4.76 10.92
#